data_3d70dd7e44cd5561995219831f4827d6
#
_entry.id   3d70dd7e44cd5561995219831f4827d6
#
_cell.length_a   1.000
_cell.length_b   1.000
_cell.length_c   1.000
_cell.angle_alpha   90.00
_cell.angle_beta   90.00
_cell.angle_gamma   90.00
#
_symmetry.space_group_name_H-M   'P 1'
#
loop_
_entity.id
_entity.type
_entity.pdbx_description
1 polymer ?
#
loop_
_entity_poly.entity_id
_entity_poly.type
_entity_poly.pdbx_seq_one_letter_code
_entity_poly.pdbx_strand_id
1 'polypeptide(L)'
;MYLREMGGVELLSREGEIAIAKRIEAGKDVMINALTQSPLVAKKIYEWKEKIESNELLVRDIIDIDSTYEDFEAIDEEKEKIKAEAKIKKNKDEGKKEEVTVGAVVEEEDEFNVSLAKMEEEIKPKIIKIIDNLTKDYTKLQKYQKEKLDCILASKDLSVSKNKNFKKIQSTLVNNFKNLQLAPHVVEEVVQAHYKENKKIVSLEGVLLRLALDNKISREEFLKYYIGNEINPKFESFLTENPTWKAFFKKFKTDFSEIRQRLVEFSEKIGLSVG
;
A
#
# COMPACT_ATOMS: atom_id res chain seq x y z
N MET A 1 -37.13 -24.17 0.04
CA MET A 1 -36.26 -23.19 -0.69
C MET A 1 -34.78 -23.45 -0.46
N TYR A 2 -34.30 -23.42 0.77
CA TYR A 2 -32.87 -23.58 1.09
C TYR A 2 -32.17 -24.82 0.49
N LEU A 3 -32.75 -26.00 0.64
CA LEU A 3 -32.17 -27.25 0.10
C LEU A 3 -32.17 -27.32 -1.43
N ARG A 4 -33.04 -26.56 -2.10
CA ARG A 4 -33.13 -26.55 -3.57
C ARG A 4 -32.04 -25.62 -4.18
N GLU A 5 -31.65 -24.57 -3.46
CA GLU A 5 -30.59 -23.68 -3.89
C GLU A 5 -29.19 -24.27 -3.60
N MET A 6 -29.02 -24.99 -2.49
CA MET A 6 -27.76 -25.65 -2.16
C MET A 6 -27.45 -26.86 -3.05
N GLY A 7 -28.46 -27.54 -3.58
CA GLY A 7 -28.25 -28.72 -4.46
C GLY A 7 -27.88 -28.39 -5.91
N GLY A 8 -27.96 -27.10 -6.30
CA GLY A 8 -27.64 -26.66 -7.66
C GLY A 8 -26.20 -26.20 -7.89
N VAL A 9 -25.41 -26.05 -6.83
CA VAL A 9 -24.02 -25.60 -6.90
C VAL A 9 -23.10 -26.80 -6.68
N GLU A 10 -22.28 -27.11 -7.66
CA GLU A 10 -21.28 -28.17 -7.54
C GLU A 10 -20.26 -27.80 -6.42
N LEU A 11 -19.92 -28.79 -5.59
CA LEU A 11 -18.91 -28.64 -4.56
C LEU A 11 -17.56 -28.41 -5.24
N LEU A 12 -16.80 -27.43 -4.74
CA LEU A 12 -15.45 -27.17 -5.22
C LEU A 12 -14.54 -28.39 -4.98
N SER A 13 -13.77 -28.73 -5.99
CA SER A 13 -12.69 -29.71 -5.82
C SER A 13 -11.55 -29.10 -5.00
N ARG A 14 -10.76 -29.92 -4.31
CA ARG A 14 -9.59 -29.47 -3.55
C ARG A 14 -8.63 -28.63 -4.39
N GLU A 15 -8.45 -28.99 -5.66
CA GLU A 15 -7.63 -28.20 -6.60
C GLU A 15 -8.26 -26.85 -6.91
N GLY A 16 -9.58 -26.79 -7.03
CA GLY A 16 -10.34 -25.55 -7.19
C GLY A 16 -10.22 -24.63 -5.99
N GLU A 17 -10.30 -25.17 -4.78
CA GLU A 17 -10.10 -24.39 -3.54
C GLU A 17 -8.70 -23.79 -3.48
N ILE A 18 -7.67 -24.57 -3.75
CA ILE A 18 -6.27 -24.11 -3.79
C ILE A 18 -6.09 -23.03 -4.87
N ALA A 19 -6.68 -23.20 -6.04
CA ALA A 19 -6.58 -22.22 -7.12
C ALA A 19 -7.25 -20.89 -6.75
N ILE A 20 -8.41 -20.95 -6.09
CA ILE A 20 -9.13 -19.75 -5.61
C ILE A 20 -8.34 -19.07 -4.49
N ALA A 21 -7.85 -19.81 -3.50
CA ALA A 21 -7.04 -19.28 -2.41
C ALA A 21 -5.81 -18.53 -2.93
N LYS A 22 -5.07 -19.12 -3.88
CA LYS A 22 -3.92 -18.45 -4.53
C LYS A 22 -4.31 -17.17 -5.27
N ARG A 23 -5.48 -17.15 -5.91
CA ARG A 23 -5.96 -15.94 -6.59
C ARG A 23 -6.36 -14.83 -5.62
N ILE A 24 -6.96 -15.20 -4.47
CA ILE A 24 -7.28 -14.26 -3.40
C ILE A 24 -6.00 -13.66 -2.82
N GLU A 25 -5.01 -14.50 -2.52
CA GLU A 25 -3.70 -14.08 -2.00
C GLU A 25 -2.98 -13.15 -2.99
N ALA A 26 -2.91 -13.53 -4.26
CA ALA A 26 -2.34 -12.68 -5.30
C ALA A 26 -3.08 -11.34 -5.44
N GLY A 27 -4.41 -11.34 -5.31
CA GLY A 27 -5.22 -10.12 -5.30
C GLY A 27 -4.93 -9.23 -4.11
N LYS A 28 -4.83 -9.79 -2.90
CA LYS A 28 -4.43 -9.06 -1.70
C LYS A 28 -3.03 -8.45 -1.85
N ASP A 29 -2.09 -9.20 -2.39
CA ASP A 29 -0.73 -8.73 -2.64
C ASP A 29 -0.67 -7.53 -3.58
N VAL A 30 -1.39 -7.58 -4.69
CA VAL A 30 -1.48 -6.46 -5.64
C VAL A 30 -2.09 -5.22 -4.95
N MET A 31 -3.15 -5.41 -4.17
CA MET A 31 -3.82 -4.34 -3.44
C MET A 31 -2.88 -3.70 -2.41
N ILE A 32 -2.19 -4.50 -1.60
CA ILE A 32 -1.21 -4.01 -0.61
C ILE A 32 -0.07 -3.26 -1.31
N ASN A 33 0.45 -3.79 -2.41
CA ASN A 33 1.50 -3.11 -3.19
C ASN A 33 1.04 -1.74 -3.71
N ALA A 34 -0.21 -1.61 -4.15
CA ALA A 34 -0.75 -0.35 -4.62
C ALA A 34 -0.98 0.64 -3.46
N LEU A 35 -1.57 0.17 -2.36
CA LEU A 35 -1.87 1.00 -1.19
C LEU A 35 -0.60 1.56 -0.54
N THR A 36 0.46 0.75 -0.39
CA THR A 36 1.71 1.18 0.25
C THR A 36 2.44 2.30 -0.49
N GLN A 37 2.16 2.49 -1.77
CA GLN A 37 2.74 3.58 -2.55
C GLN A 37 2.05 4.93 -2.33
N SER A 38 0.89 4.92 -1.69
CA SER A 38 0.08 6.12 -1.52
C SER A 38 0.42 6.91 -0.25
N PRO A 39 0.58 8.25 -0.35
CA PRO A 39 0.76 9.12 0.81
C PRO A 39 -0.45 9.18 1.73
N LEU A 40 -1.65 8.80 1.26
CA LEU A 40 -2.85 8.72 2.10
C LEU A 40 -2.71 7.63 3.16
N VAL A 41 -2.10 6.50 2.80
CA VAL A 41 -1.78 5.43 3.75
C VAL A 41 -0.76 5.91 4.79
N ALA A 42 0.23 6.69 4.37
CA ALA A 42 1.20 7.29 5.28
C ALA A 42 0.51 8.15 6.36
N LYS A 43 -0.45 9.00 5.98
CA LYS A 43 -1.22 9.80 6.93
C LYS A 43 -1.97 8.93 7.94
N LYS A 44 -2.62 7.86 7.48
CA LYS A 44 -3.31 6.92 8.35
C LYS A 44 -2.37 6.21 9.32
N ILE A 45 -1.18 5.81 8.88
CA ILE A 45 -0.18 5.19 9.75
C ILE A 45 0.30 6.17 10.83
N TYR A 46 0.50 7.45 10.50
CA TYR A 46 0.81 8.47 11.50
C TYR A 46 -0.32 8.65 12.52
N GLU A 47 -1.58 8.70 12.08
CA GLU A 47 -2.76 8.75 12.95
C GLU A 47 -2.86 7.51 13.85
N TRP A 48 -2.62 6.33 13.32
CA TRP A 48 -2.62 5.08 14.10
C TRP A 48 -1.53 5.08 15.15
N LYS A 49 -0.33 5.54 14.81
CA LYS A 49 0.77 5.66 15.77
C LYS A 49 0.38 6.54 16.95
N GLU A 50 -0.10 7.74 16.71
CA GLU A 50 -0.51 8.68 17.75
C GLU A 50 -1.64 8.10 18.63
N LYS A 51 -2.64 7.48 18.02
CA LYS A 51 -3.78 6.88 18.74
C LYS A 51 -3.41 5.64 19.54
N ILE A 52 -2.46 4.82 19.06
CA ILE A 52 -1.96 3.68 19.83
C ILE A 52 -1.10 4.15 21.01
N GLU A 53 -0.27 5.18 20.83
CA GLU A 53 0.53 5.77 21.90
C GLU A 53 -0.33 6.44 22.97
N SER A 54 -1.44 7.09 22.58
CA SER A 54 -2.43 7.68 23.50
C SER A 54 -3.40 6.67 24.12
N ASN A 55 -3.33 5.39 23.72
CA ASN A 55 -4.28 4.33 24.08
C ASN A 55 -5.76 4.64 23.70
N GLU A 56 -5.98 5.48 22.71
CA GLU A 56 -7.32 5.74 22.16
C GLU A 56 -7.77 4.64 21.20
N LEU A 57 -6.82 3.94 20.57
CA LEU A 57 -7.06 2.86 19.63
C LEU A 57 -6.36 1.59 20.09
N LEU A 58 -7.08 0.48 20.07
CA LEU A 58 -6.52 -0.82 20.40
C LEU A 58 -5.84 -1.44 19.17
N VAL A 59 -4.82 -2.26 19.40
CA VAL A 59 -4.07 -2.90 18.31
C VAL A 59 -4.99 -3.81 17.49
N ARG A 60 -5.93 -4.49 18.12
CA ARG A 60 -6.94 -5.35 17.50
C ARG A 60 -7.88 -4.63 16.54
N ASP A 61 -8.02 -3.31 16.67
CA ASP A 61 -8.87 -2.53 15.75
C ASP A 61 -8.17 -2.24 14.42
N ILE A 62 -6.85 -2.43 14.35
CA ILE A 62 -6.05 -2.19 13.15
C ILE A 62 -5.62 -3.50 12.50
N ILE A 63 -5.30 -4.50 13.32
CA ILE A 63 -4.59 -5.71 12.91
C ILE A 63 -5.45 -6.93 13.23
N ASP A 64 -5.32 -7.94 12.38
CA ASP A 64 -5.81 -9.28 12.66
C ASP A 64 -4.85 -9.94 13.65
N ILE A 65 -5.26 -10.02 14.93
CA ILE A 65 -4.40 -10.52 16.01
C ILE A 65 -4.08 -12.00 15.80
N ASP A 66 -5.08 -12.81 15.45
CA ASP A 66 -4.92 -14.26 15.35
C ASP A 66 -3.88 -14.61 14.27
N SER A 67 -4.06 -14.07 13.08
CA SER A 67 -3.11 -14.28 11.96
C SER A 67 -1.71 -13.70 12.25
N THR A 68 -1.66 -12.56 12.94
CA THR A 68 -0.39 -11.91 13.28
C THR A 68 0.36 -12.68 14.37
N TYR A 69 -0.35 -13.25 15.31
CA TYR A 69 0.24 -14.05 16.39
C TYR A 69 0.87 -15.33 15.85
N GLU A 70 0.13 -16.06 15.00
CA GLU A 70 0.62 -17.27 14.32
C GLU A 70 1.90 -16.99 13.51
N ASP A 71 1.94 -15.88 12.76
CA ASP A 71 3.12 -15.50 11.98
C ASP A 71 4.32 -15.17 12.88
N PHE A 72 4.12 -14.51 14.00
CA PHE A 72 5.21 -14.19 14.93
C PHE A 72 5.72 -15.43 15.67
N GLU A 73 4.86 -16.35 16.05
CA GLU A 73 5.27 -17.63 16.65
C GLU A 73 6.09 -18.45 15.64
N ALA A 74 5.62 -18.58 14.41
CA ALA A 74 6.33 -19.29 13.35
C ALA A 74 7.73 -18.70 13.10
N ILE A 75 7.86 -17.36 13.09
CA ILE A 75 9.14 -16.67 12.93
C ILE A 75 10.07 -16.88 14.12
N ASP A 76 9.55 -16.87 15.33
CA ASP A 76 10.35 -17.05 16.54
C ASP A 76 10.82 -18.50 16.68
N GLU A 77 9.97 -19.49 16.36
CA GLU A 77 10.37 -20.90 16.26
C GLU A 77 11.49 -21.13 15.20
N GLU A 78 11.36 -20.50 14.04
CA GLU A 78 12.36 -20.63 12.97
C GLU A 78 13.72 -20.05 13.41
N LYS A 79 13.70 -18.92 14.11
CA LYS A 79 14.89 -18.32 14.69
C LYS A 79 15.53 -19.19 15.76
N GLU A 80 14.73 -19.85 16.58
CA GLU A 80 15.23 -20.79 17.59
C GLU A 80 15.84 -22.05 16.95
N LYS A 81 15.22 -22.59 15.91
CA LYS A 81 15.78 -23.72 15.11
C LYS A 81 17.11 -23.34 14.49
N ILE A 82 17.22 -22.15 13.86
CA ILE A 82 18.46 -21.64 13.28
C ILE A 82 19.56 -21.43 14.35
N LYS A 83 19.17 -20.90 15.52
CA LYS A 83 20.12 -20.73 16.65
C LYS A 83 20.59 -22.06 17.20
N ALA A 84 19.71 -23.04 17.29
CA ALA A 84 20.04 -24.40 17.71
C ALA A 84 20.98 -25.09 16.72
N GLU A 85 20.72 -24.98 15.41
CA GLU A 85 21.60 -25.50 14.38
C GLU A 85 22.96 -24.80 14.35
N ALA A 86 23.00 -23.48 14.56
CA ALA A 86 24.26 -22.73 14.66
C ALA A 86 25.08 -23.11 15.90
N LYS A 87 24.43 -23.43 17.03
CA LYS A 87 25.10 -23.97 18.24
C LYS A 87 25.62 -25.39 17.99
N ILE A 88 24.87 -26.26 17.30
CA ILE A 88 25.29 -27.60 16.95
C ILE A 88 26.49 -27.58 15.99
N LYS A 89 26.53 -26.64 15.05
CA LYS A 89 27.68 -26.46 14.15
C LYS A 89 28.93 -25.96 14.86
N LYS A 90 28.78 -25.07 15.86
CA LYS A 90 29.90 -24.60 16.70
C LYS A 90 30.42 -25.69 17.65
N ASN A 91 29.55 -26.54 18.18
CA ASN A 91 29.93 -27.61 19.10
C ASN A 91 30.51 -28.84 18.38
N LYS A 92 30.43 -28.92 17.05
CA LYS A 92 31.13 -29.97 16.28
C LYS A 92 32.61 -29.70 16.04
N ASP A 93 33.06 -28.45 16.20
CA ASP A 93 34.50 -28.09 16.11
C ASP A 93 35.25 -28.21 17.47
N GLU A 94 34.52 -28.29 18.58
CA GLU A 94 35.11 -28.56 19.89
C GLU A 94 34.58 -29.90 20.42
N GLY A 95 35.38 -30.95 20.24
CA GLY A 95 35.04 -32.31 20.61
C GLY A 95 34.83 -32.50 22.11
N LYS A 96 33.62 -32.21 22.61
CA LYS A 96 33.09 -32.69 23.90
C LYS A 96 31.69 -33.23 23.73
N LYS A 97 31.59 -34.54 23.89
CA LYS A 97 30.32 -35.24 24.09
C LYS A 97 29.78 -34.86 25.49
N GLU A 98 28.71 -34.09 25.55
CA GLU A 98 27.82 -34.06 26.66
C GLU A 98 26.47 -34.61 26.23
N GLU A 99 26.06 -35.69 26.87
CA GLU A 99 24.71 -36.26 26.75
C GLU A 99 23.69 -35.23 27.16
N VAL A 100 22.92 -34.75 26.19
CA VAL A 100 21.73 -33.96 26.52
C VAL A 100 20.60 -34.94 26.78
N THR A 101 20.32 -35.14 28.02
CA THR A 101 19.10 -35.80 28.52
C THR A 101 17.89 -35.01 27.97
N VAL A 102 17.19 -35.63 27.05
CA VAL A 102 15.85 -35.23 26.63
C VAL A 102 14.90 -35.61 27.75
N GLY A 103 14.52 -34.65 28.55
CA GLY A 103 13.62 -34.84 29.67
C GLY A 103 12.96 -33.53 30.05
N ALA A 104 12.11 -33.01 29.23
CA ALA A 104 11.02 -32.14 29.65
C ALA A 104 9.82 -32.49 28.78
N VAL A 105 9.00 -33.39 29.32
CA VAL A 105 7.60 -33.53 28.96
C VAL A 105 6.97 -32.18 29.34
N VAL A 106 6.83 -31.30 28.37
CA VAL A 106 5.99 -30.12 28.52
C VAL A 106 4.57 -30.64 28.48
N GLU A 107 3.86 -30.49 29.56
CA GLU A 107 2.44 -30.78 29.68
C GLU A 107 1.72 -30.00 28.57
N GLU A 108 1.16 -30.72 27.59
CA GLU A 108 0.19 -30.23 26.61
C GLU A 108 -1.13 -29.92 27.32
N GLU A 109 -1.12 -28.92 28.19
CA GLU A 109 -2.35 -28.40 28.78
C GLU A 109 -2.45 -26.88 28.46
N ASP A 110 -3.47 -26.58 27.65
CA ASP A 110 -4.05 -25.27 27.44
C ASP A 110 -3.33 -24.24 26.51
N GLU A 111 -2.59 -24.64 25.50
CA GLU A 111 -2.11 -23.69 24.47
C GLU A 111 -3.22 -23.08 23.59
N PHE A 112 -4.44 -23.61 23.65
CA PHE A 112 -5.55 -23.19 22.76
C PHE A 112 -6.38 -22.00 23.26
N ASN A 113 -6.16 -21.50 24.48
CA ASN A 113 -6.93 -20.38 25.06
C ASN A 113 -6.07 -19.28 25.66
N VAL A 114 -5.04 -18.83 24.95
CA VAL A 114 -4.41 -17.57 25.33
C VAL A 114 -5.45 -16.45 25.13
N SER A 115 -5.84 -15.79 26.23
CA SER A 115 -6.80 -14.69 26.15
C SER A 115 -6.34 -13.65 25.14
N LEU A 116 -7.22 -13.23 24.23
CA LEU A 116 -6.95 -12.16 23.24
C LEU A 116 -6.21 -10.95 23.84
N ALA A 117 -6.50 -10.63 25.10
CA ALA A 117 -5.83 -9.55 25.82
C ALA A 117 -4.34 -9.83 26.06
N LYS A 118 -3.96 -11.07 26.35
CA LYS A 118 -2.54 -11.44 26.52
C LYS A 118 -1.80 -11.42 25.19
N MET A 119 -2.41 -11.94 24.13
CA MET A 119 -1.86 -11.87 22.78
C MET A 119 -1.62 -10.41 22.35
N GLU A 120 -2.59 -9.53 22.64
CA GLU A 120 -2.47 -8.10 22.33
C GLU A 120 -1.32 -7.45 23.10
N GLU A 121 -1.14 -7.75 24.39
CA GLU A 121 -0.03 -7.23 25.20
C GLU A 121 1.35 -7.68 24.68
N GLU A 122 1.48 -8.92 24.23
CA GLU A 122 2.72 -9.45 23.67
C GLU A 122 3.04 -8.90 22.28
N ILE A 123 2.02 -8.71 21.44
CA ILE A 123 2.17 -8.19 20.07
C ILE A 123 2.40 -6.69 20.05
N LYS A 124 1.74 -5.93 20.96
CA LYS A 124 1.79 -4.46 20.99
C LYS A 124 3.21 -3.87 20.82
N PRO A 125 4.25 -4.30 21.57
CA PRO A 125 5.59 -3.75 21.43
C PRO A 125 6.25 -4.12 20.07
N LYS A 126 5.90 -5.27 19.47
CA LYS A 126 6.40 -5.67 18.16
C LYS A 126 5.77 -4.79 17.07
N ILE A 127 4.48 -4.56 17.15
CA ILE A 127 3.72 -3.73 16.21
C ILE A 127 4.13 -2.27 16.27
N ILE A 128 4.32 -1.69 17.45
CA ILE A 128 4.82 -0.31 17.59
C ILE A 128 6.16 -0.15 16.87
N LYS A 129 7.08 -1.12 16.99
CA LYS A 129 8.36 -1.10 16.28
C LYS A 129 8.18 -1.15 14.75
N ILE A 130 7.24 -1.95 14.26
CA ILE A 130 6.94 -2.03 12.81
C ILE A 130 6.37 -0.69 12.33
N ILE A 131 5.42 -0.12 13.06
CA ILE A 131 4.81 1.19 12.76
C ILE A 131 5.87 2.30 12.78
N ASP A 132 6.80 2.29 13.74
CA ASP A 132 7.92 3.24 13.80
C ASP A 132 8.86 3.13 12.58
N ASN A 133 9.13 1.92 12.14
CA ASN A 133 9.93 1.71 10.92
C ASN A 133 9.17 2.17 9.67
N LEU A 134 7.88 1.85 9.59
CA LEU A 134 7.01 2.33 8.51
C LEU A 134 6.96 3.85 8.46
N THR A 135 6.79 4.54 9.60
CA THR A 135 6.77 6.01 9.64
C THR A 135 8.06 6.63 9.15
N LYS A 136 9.22 6.05 9.52
CA LYS A 136 10.54 6.51 9.03
C LYS A 136 10.69 6.32 7.51
N ASP A 137 10.26 5.17 7.00
CA ASP A 137 10.38 4.86 5.58
C ASP A 137 9.38 5.67 4.75
N TYR A 138 8.15 5.92 5.25
CA TYR A 138 7.20 6.83 4.62
C TYR A 138 7.70 8.28 4.60
N THR A 139 8.36 8.75 5.64
CA THR A 139 8.97 10.09 5.64
C THR A 139 10.00 10.24 4.53
N LYS A 140 10.80 9.19 4.28
CA LYS A 140 11.75 9.17 3.15
C LYS A 140 11.01 9.14 1.82
N LEU A 141 9.99 8.26 1.69
CA LEU A 141 9.18 8.14 0.48
C LEU A 141 8.54 9.49 0.10
N GLN A 142 7.92 10.18 1.06
CA GLN A 142 7.28 11.47 0.84
C GLN A 142 8.28 12.54 0.34
N LYS A 143 9.51 12.55 0.86
CA LYS A 143 10.55 13.44 0.35
C LYS A 143 10.86 13.17 -1.12
N TYR A 144 11.03 11.89 -1.50
CA TYR A 144 11.25 11.52 -2.90
C TYR A 144 10.06 11.82 -3.80
N GLN A 145 8.83 11.64 -3.31
CA GLN A 145 7.62 11.97 -4.06
C GLN A 145 7.51 13.48 -4.31
N LYS A 146 7.81 14.31 -3.30
CA LYS A 146 7.87 15.78 -3.46
C LYS A 146 8.94 16.19 -4.46
N GLU A 147 10.16 15.64 -4.34
CA GLU A 147 11.23 15.91 -5.33
C GLU A 147 10.82 15.48 -6.75
N LYS A 148 10.12 14.35 -6.88
CA LYS A 148 9.59 13.89 -8.17
C LYS A 148 8.57 14.88 -8.73
N LEU A 149 7.64 15.35 -7.90
CA LEU A 149 6.64 16.33 -8.27
C LEU A 149 7.29 17.66 -8.70
N ASP A 150 8.25 18.15 -7.94
CA ASP A 150 9.01 19.37 -8.25
C ASP A 150 9.78 19.23 -9.58
N CYS A 151 10.35 18.06 -9.86
CA CYS A 151 11.01 17.78 -11.12
C CYS A 151 10.02 17.79 -12.30
N ILE A 152 8.82 17.21 -12.12
CA ILE A 152 7.76 17.23 -13.15
C ILE A 152 7.29 18.67 -13.41
N LEU A 153 7.06 19.44 -12.35
CA LEU A 153 6.68 20.87 -12.46
C LEU A 153 7.78 21.71 -13.12
N ALA A 154 9.05 21.36 -12.90
CA ALA A 154 10.19 22.01 -13.57
C ALA A 154 10.51 21.42 -14.96
N SER A 155 9.73 20.46 -15.46
CA SER A 155 9.97 19.71 -16.71
C SER A 155 11.38 19.12 -16.79
N LYS A 156 11.87 18.55 -15.68
CA LYS A 156 13.16 17.87 -15.55
C LYS A 156 12.95 16.42 -15.17
N ASP A 157 13.77 15.53 -15.69
CA ASP A 157 13.73 14.13 -15.32
C ASP A 157 14.50 13.87 -14.02
N LEU A 158 14.02 12.92 -13.23
CA LEU A 158 14.69 12.44 -12.03
C LEU A 158 15.94 11.63 -12.40
N SER A 159 16.99 11.79 -11.61
CA SER A 159 18.22 10.98 -11.73
C SER A 159 17.91 9.48 -11.59
N VAL A 160 18.55 8.65 -12.44
CA VAL A 160 18.41 7.18 -12.43
C VAL A 160 18.73 6.57 -11.05
N SER A 161 19.71 7.14 -10.33
CA SER A 161 20.10 6.70 -8.99
C SER A 161 18.97 6.93 -7.97
N LYS A 162 18.27 8.06 -8.03
CA LYS A 162 17.13 8.38 -7.17
C LYS A 162 15.96 7.43 -7.43
N ASN A 163 15.68 7.12 -8.70
CA ASN A 163 14.63 6.16 -9.06
C ASN A 163 14.92 4.74 -8.52
N LYS A 164 16.18 4.29 -8.53
CA LYS A 164 16.56 3.01 -7.93
C LYS A 164 16.37 2.98 -6.42
N ASN A 165 16.73 4.06 -5.72
CA ASN A 165 16.53 4.18 -4.29
C ASN A 165 15.05 4.25 -3.91
N PHE A 166 14.25 4.96 -4.70
CA PHE A 166 12.80 5.01 -4.54
C PHE A 166 12.16 3.59 -4.62
N LYS A 167 12.53 2.80 -5.64
CA LYS A 167 12.05 1.41 -5.77
C LYS A 167 12.48 0.52 -4.60
N LYS A 168 13.69 0.70 -4.06
CA LYS A 168 14.15 -0.04 -2.87
C LYS A 168 13.33 0.31 -1.64
N ILE A 169 13.05 1.59 -1.40
CA ILE A 169 12.21 2.03 -0.29
C ILE A 169 10.79 1.47 -0.44
N GLN A 170 10.22 1.51 -1.65
CA GLN A 170 8.92 0.91 -1.92
C GLN A 170 8.90 -0.59 -1.58
N SER A 171 9.88 -1.37 -2.01
CA SER A 171 9.93 -2.80 -1.70
C SER A 171 10.04 -3.08 -0.20
N THR A 172 10.83 -2.28 0.53
CA THR A 172 10.96 -2.39 1.98
C THR A 172 9.64 -2.05 2.69
N LEU A 173 8.95 -0.99 2.25
CA LEU A 173 7.64 -0.62 2.76
C LEU A 173 6.60 -1.72 2.55
N VAL A 174 6.55 -2.30 1.35
CA VAL A 174 5.62 -3.40 1.04
C VAL A 174 5.84 -4.58 1.97
N ASN A 175 7.11 -4.97 2.20
CA ASN A 175 7.42 -6.08 3.09
C ASN A 175 7.02 -5.78 4.54
N ASN A 176 7.36 -4.59 5.04
CA ASN A 176 6.98 -4.18 6.39
C ASN A 176 5.45 -4.10 6.56
N PHE A 177 4.74 -3.67 5.50
CA PHE A 177 3.28 -3.56 5.52
C PHE A 177 2.59 -4.93 5.46
N LYS A 178 3.14 -5.89 4.72
CA LYS A 178 2.66 -7.28 4.72
C LYS A 178 2.78 -7.92 6.09
N ASN A 179 3.86 -7.65 6.81
CA ASN A 179 4.07 -8.15 8.16
C ASN A 179 3.09 -7.56 9.18
N LEU A 180 2.34 -6.52 8.82
CA LEU A 180 1.38 -5.87 9.71
C LEU A 180 0.01 -6.55 9.70
N GLN A 181 -0.30 -7.44 8.76
CA GLN A 181 -1.56 -8.19 8.68
C GLN A 181 -2.80 -7.33 9.06
N LEU A 182 -3.09 -6.31 8.24
CA LEU A 182 -4.20 -5.40 8.53
C LEU A 182 -5.55 -6.10 8.53
N ALA A 183 -6.41 -5.72 9.46
CA ALA A 183 -7.78 -6.17 9.51
C ALA A 183 -8.55 -5.76 8.24
N PRO A 184 -9.43 -6.62 7.70
CA PRO A 184 -10.13 -6.37 6.43
C PRO A 184 -10.89 -5.04 6.38
N HIS A 185 -11.54 -4.64 7.47
CA HIS A 185 -12.28 -3.39 7.54
C HIS A 185 -11.39 -2.15 7.42
N VAL A 186 -10.16 -2.21 7.96
CA VAL A 186 -9.18 -1.12 7.87
C VAL A 186 -8.68 -0.96 6.44
N VAL A 187 -8.40 -2.09 5.78
CA VAL A 187 -8.02 -2.09 4.36
C VAL A 187 -9.13 -1.48 3.52
N GLU A 188 -10.39 -1.85 3.78
CA GLU A 188 -11.55 -1.30 3.07
C GLU A 188 -11.70 0.21 3.32
N GLU A 189 -11.54 0.69 4.55
CA GLU A 189 -11.55 2.12 4.87
C GLU A 189 -10.50 2.91 4.08
N VAL A 190 -9.28 2.38 4.00
CA VAL A 190 -8.20 3.00 3.25
C VAL A 190 -8.49 3.02 1.75
N VAL A 191 -9.02 1.93 1.20
CA VAL A 191 -9.45 1.85 -0.20
C VAL A 191 -10.56 2.86 -0.51
N GLN A 192 -11.56 2.97 0.36
CA GLN A 192 -12.64 3.94 0.19
C GLN A 192 -12.12 5.39 0.24
N ALA A 193 -11.15 5.68 1.12
CA ALA A 193 -10.51 6.98 1.14
C ALA A 193 -9.83 7.32 -0.20
N HIS A 194 -9.15 6.35 -0.81
CA HIS A 194 -8.54 6.50 -2.14
C HIS A 194 -9.59 6.75 -3.22
N TYR A 195 -10.67 5.98 -3.24
CA TYR A 195 -11.75 6.18 -4.20
C TYR A 195 -12.39 7.57 -4.07
N LYS A 196 -12.56 8.07 -2.85
CA LYS A 196 -13.09 9.41 -2.59
C LYS A 196 -12.21 10.49 -3.19
N GLU A 197 -10.90 10.41 -3.02
CA GLU A 197 -9.96 11.37 -3.58
C GLU A 197 -9.85 11.23 -5.11
N ASN A 198 -9.78 10.00 -5.62
CA ASN A 198 -9.77 9.76 -7.07
C ASN A 198 -11.03 10.30 -7.76
N LYS A 199 -12.20 10.15 -7.15
CA LYS A 199 -13.45 10.70 -7.69
C LYS A 199 -13.41 12.22 -7.87
N LYS A 200 -12.70 12.94 -7.00
CA LYS A 200 -12.52 14.39 -7.13
C LYS A 200 -11.67 14.73 -8.36
N ILE A 201 -10.57 13.99 -8.58
CA ILE A 201 -9.69 14.15 -9.74
C ILE A 201 -10.46 13.89 -11.02
N VAL A 202 -11.10 12.72 -11.13
CA VAL A 202 -11.89 12.32 -12.29
C VAL A 202 -13.01 13.33 -12.60
N SER A 203 -13.60 13.92 -11.56
CA SER A 203 -14.61 14.99 -11.76
C SER A 203 -14.02 16.22 -12.43
N LEU A 204 -12.82 16.69 -12.02
CA LEU A 204 -12.14 17.82 -12.61
C LEU A 204 -11.69 17.52 -14.05
N GLU A 205 -11.12 16.35 -14.29
CA GLU A 205 -10.73 15.89 -15.62
C GLU A 205 -11.93 15.72 -16.55
N GLY A 206 -13.05 15.24 -16.01
CA GLY A 206 -14.31 15.13 -16.74
C GLY A 206 -14.86 16.47 -17.23
N VAL A 207 -14.66 17.54 -16.47
CA VAL A 207 -15.01 18.91 -16.92
C VAL A 207 -14.11 19.33 -18.06
N LEU A 208 -12.79 19.11 -17.98
CA LEU A 208 -11.86 19.41 -19.07
C LEU A 208 -12.19 18.65 -20.34
N LEU A 209 -12.51 17.38 -20.22
CA LEU A 209 -12.90 16.55 -21.36
C LEU A 209 -14.19 17.05 -22.03
N ARG A 210 -15.18 17.45 -21.26
CA ARG A 210 -16.44 18.01 -21.78
C ARG A 210 -16.19 19.32 -22.55
N LEU A 211 -15.39 20.22 -21.99
CA LEU A 211 -14.99 21.44 -22.66
C LEU A 211 -14.29 21.18 -24.01
N ALA A 212 -13.46 20.13 -24.07
CA ALA A 212 -12.79 19.72 -25.30
C ALA A 212 -13.77 19.15 -26.33
N LEU A 213 -14.69 18.28 -25.91
CA LEU A 213 -15.72 17.66 -26.76
C LEU A 213 -16.65 18.73 -27.36
N ASP A 214 -17.07 19.72 -26.59
CA ASP A 214 -17.91 20.84 -27.06
C ASP A 214 -17.25 21.66 -28.13
N ASN A 215 -15.92 21.59 -28.24
CA ASN A 215 -15.13 22.27 -29.28
C ASN A 215 -14.64 21.34 -30.39
N LYS A 216 -15.31 20.21 -30.63
CA LYS A 216 -15.03 19.25 -31.71
C LYS A 216 -13.68 18.53 -31.59
N ILE A 217 -13.07 18.49 -30.43
CA ILE A 217 -11.89 17.69 -30.17
C ILE A 217 -12.37 16.28 -29.74
N SER A 218 -11.88 15.24 -30.42
CA SER A 218 -12.27 13.88 -30.11
C SER A 218 -11.68 13.45 -28.77
N ARG A 219 -12.36 12.52 -28.05
CA ARG A 219 -11.88 11.96 -26.77
C ARG A 219 -10.50 11.32 -26.93
N GLU A 220 -10.27 10.60 -28.02
CA GLU A 220 -9.00 9.92 -28.28
C GLU A 220 -7.86 10.90 -28.46
N GLU A 221 -8.10 11.96 -29.21
CA GLU A 221 -7.14 13.04 -29.40
C GLU A 221 -6.84 13.77 -28.10
N PHE A 222 -7.86 14.08 -27.28
CA PHE A 222 -7.67 14.67 -25.97
C PHE A 222 -6.80 13.79 -25.06
N LEU A 223 -7.12 12.52 -24.92
CA LEU A 223 -6.37 11.59 -24.08
C LEU A 223 -4.91 11.44 -24.54
N LYS A 224 -4.67 11.41 -25.85
CA LYS A 224 -3.31 11.29 -26.41
C LYS A 224 -2.39 12.44 -25.99
N TYR A 225 -2.92 13.65 -25.90
CA TYR A 225 -2.13 14.82 -25.50
C TYR A 225 -2.14 15.04 -23.99
N TYR A 226 -3.19 14.63 -23.30
CA TYR A 226 -3.40 14.88 -21.88
C TYR A 226 -2.64 13.90 -20.98
N ILE A 227 -2.68 12.60 -21.31
CA ILE A 227 -2.03 11.56 -20.48
C ILE A 227 -0.53 11.80 -20.41
N GLY A 228 -0.01 11.92 -19.19
CA GLY A 228 1.41 12.18 -18.91
C GLY A 228 1.79 13.66 -18.90
N ASN A 229 0.87 14.56 -19.29
CA ASN A 229 1.10 16.01 -19.30
C ASN A 229 0.11 16.80 -18.41
N GLU A 230 -0.62 16.13 -17.53
CA GLU A 230 -1.72 16.70 -16.73
C GLU A 230 -1.25 17.93 -15.92
N ILE A 231 -0.04 17.86 -15.39
CA ILE A 231 0.56 18.89 -14.51
C ILE A 231 1.68 19.67 -15.25
N ASN A 232 2.13 19.22 -16.43
CA ASN A 232 3.28 19.80 -17.11
C ASN A 232 3.01 21.28 -17.49
N PRO A 233 3.81 22.27 -17.05
CA PRO A 233 3.62 23.68 -17.38
C PRO A 233 3.78 23.98 -18.88
N LYS A 234 4.50 23.14 -19.63
CA LYS A 234 4.66 23.26 -21.08
C LYS A 234 3.49 22.69 -21.89
N PHE A 235 2.45 22.17 -21.22
CA PHE A 235 1.30 21.59 -21.90
C PHE A 235 0.66 22.58 -22.90
N GLU A 236 0.60 23.85 -22.55
CA GLU A 236 0.09 24.91 -23.45
C GLU A 236 0.86 25.00 -24.76
N SER A 237 2.16 24.78 -24.76
CA SER A 237 2.98 24.87 -25.97
C SER A 237 2.73 23.70 -26.93
N PHE A 238 2.46 22.50 -26.41
CA PHE A 238 2.12 21.33 -27.22
C PHE A 238 0.75 21.48 -27.90
N LEU A 239 -0.19 22.17 -27.25
CA LEU A 239 -1.53 22.40 -27.80
C LEU A 239 -1.55 23.41 -28.97
N THR A 240 -0.60 24.31 -28.99
CA THR A 240 -0.55 25.37 -30.05
C THR A 240 -0.13 24.84 -31.40
N GLU A 241 0.33 23.60 -31.53
CA GLU A 241 0.72 22.99 -32.82
C GLU A 241 -0.49 22.67 -33.68
N ASN A 242 -1.65 22.36 -33.13
CA ASN A 242 -2.87 22.04 -33.86
C ASN A 242 -3.85 23.24 -33.93
N PRO A 243 -4.42 23.57 -35.09
CA PRO A 243 -5.31 24.73 -35.27
C PRO A 243 -6.61 24.61 -34.43
N THR A 244 -7.16 23.41 -34.27
CA THR A 244 -8.36 23.13 -33.44
C THR A 244 -8.08 23.39 -31.97
N TRP A 245 -6.96 22.93 -31.46
CA TRP A 245 -6.52 23.16 -30.09
C TRP A 245 -6.20 24.65 -29.83
N LYS A 246 -5.62 25.34 -30.79
CA LYS A 246 -5.36 26.77 -30.69
C LYS A 246 -6.63 27.58 -30.56
N ALA A 247 -7.67 27.21 -31.31
CA ALA A 247 -8.99 27.87 -31.22
C ALA A 247 -9.66 27.58 -29.86
N PHE A 248 -9.61 26.32 -29.41
CA PHE A 248 -10.10 25.90 -28.08
C PHE A 248 -9.41 26.69 -26.97
N PHE A 249 -8.09 26.73 -26.98
CA PHE A 249 -7.32 27.39 -25.95
C PHE A 249 -7.57 28.90 -25.90
N LYS A 250 -7.75 29.54 -27.06
CA LYS A 250 -8.10 30.96 -27.11
C LYS A 250 -9.46 31.27 -26.49
N LYS A 251 -10.41 30.33 -26.61
CA LYS A 251 -11.79 30.51 -26.09
C LYS A 251 -11.92 30.18 -24.62
N PHE A 252 -11.25 29.14 -24.12
CA PHE A 252 -11.41 28.60 -22.78
C PHE A 252 -10.14 28.67 -21.93
N LYS A 253 -9.25 29.61 -22.23
CA LYS A 253 -7.97 29.74 -21.51
C LYS A 253 -8.14 29.89 -20.01
N THR A 254 -9.11 30.67 -19.57
CA THR A 254 -9.38 30.91 -18.13
C THR A 254 -9.85 29.68 -17.43
N ASP A 255 -10.87 29.00 -17.97
CA ASP A 255 -11.46 27.81 -17.35
C ASP A 255 -10.47 26.65 -17.32
N PHE A 256 -9.72 26.47 -18.41
CA PHE A 256 -8.68 25.46 -18.51
C PHE A 256 -7.55 25.70 -17.49
N SER A 257 -7.09 26.94 -17.38
CA SER A 257 -6.05 27.32 -16.42
C SER A 257 -6.51 27.16 -14.97
N GLU A 258 -7.76 27.53 -14.66
CA GLU A 258 -8.33 27.37 -13.31
C GLU A 258 -8.45 25.91 -12.90
N ILE A 259 -8.99 25.07 -13.78
CA ILE A 259 -9.13 23.63 -13.46
C ILE A 259 -7.75 22.98 -13.30
N ARG A 260 -6.81 23.36 -14.14
CA ARG A 260 -5.44 22.88 -14.06
C ARG A 260 -4.73 23.32 -12.79
N GLN A 261 -4.92 24.57 -12.38
CA GLN A 261 -4.40 25.04 -11.10
C GLN A 261 -4.98 24.24 -9.93
N ARG A 262 -6.27 23.95 -9.94
CA ARG A 262 -6.90 23.08 -8.93
C ARG A 262 -6.32 21.67 -8.93
N LEU A 263 -6.00 21.09 -10.10
CA LEU A 263 -5.34 19.78 -10.19
C LEU A 263 -3.92 19.82 -9.62
N VAL A 264 -3.15 20.90 -9.87
CA VAL A 264 -1.82 21.09 -9.30
C VAL A 264 -1.90 21.23 -7.77
N GLU A 265 -2.78 22.09 -7.26
CA GLU A 265 -3.00 22.23 -5.80
C GLU A 265 -3.40 20.91 -5.16
N PHE A 266 -4.23 20.13 -5.83
CA PHE A 266 -4.64 18.80 -5.36
C PHE A 266 -3.46 17.82 -5.35
N SER A 267 -2.64 17.83 -6.38
CA SER A 267 -1.42 17.03 -6.50
C SER A 267 -0.39 17.39 -5.42
N GLU A 268 -0.19 18.68 -5.16
CA GLU A 268 0.68 19.16 -4.07
C GLU A 268 0.16 18.74 -2.69
N LYS A 269 -1.16 18.82 -2.48
CA LYS A 269 -1.80 18.44 -1.22
C LYS A 269 -1.67 16.94 -0.93
N ILE A 270 -1.77 16.11 -1.96
CA ILE A 270 -1.62 14.66 -1.84
C ILE A 270 -0.15 14.24 -1.87
N GLY A 271 0.69 14.96 -2.63
CA GLY A 271 2.10 14.65 -2.85
C GLY A 271 2.33 13.61 -3.96
N LEU A 272 1.36 13.44 -4.86
CA LEU A 272 1.44 12.55 -6.02
C LEU A 272 1.14 13.30 -7.31
N SER A 273 1.76 12.86 -8.41
CA SER A 273 1.32 13.28 -9.75
C SER A 273 -0.05 12.67 -10.07
N VAL A 274 -0.85 13.40 -10.87
CA VAL A 274 -2.19 12.96 -11.33
C VAL A 274 -2.01 11.97 -12.47
N GLY A 275 -1.30 11.11 -12.61
CA GLY A 275 -1.08 10.18 -13.70
C GLY A 275 -0.35 8.89 -13.29
#